data_01060bf8584c93201381447143b4c01c
#
_entry.id   01060bf8584c93201381447143b4c01c
#
_cell.length_a   1.000
_cell.length_b   1.000
_cell.length_c   1.000
_cell.angle_alpha   90.00
_cell.angle_beta   90.00
_cell.angle_gamma   90.00
#
_symmetry.space_group_name_H-M   'P 1'
#
loop_
_entity.id
_entity.type
_entity.pdbx_description
1 polymer ?
#
loop_
_entity_poly.entity_id
_entity_poly.type
_entity_poly.pdbx_seq_one_letter_code
_entity_poly.pdbx_strand_id
1 'polypeptide(L)'
;MKKNRRAGRIIKNCKKWVELVFAARAIELGLGLARPWGESSGYDFTVDQGERIVRVQVKSTTFKEGVSGYSCTLKDSRGPYRKNSFDFVAAYVIPEDVWFILPEKKVRGMWSVELYPKLETAKYREYQEAWHLLGGGRPGIVAQIQACVERDSPAG
;
A
#
# COMPACT_ATOMS: atom_id res chain seq x y z
N MET A 1 -32.35 8.02 6.13
CA MET A 1 -31.76 6.68 5.99
C MET A 1 -31.13 6.36 4.62
N LYS A 2 -31.65 6.83 3.48
CA LYS A 2 -31.08 6.56 2.14
C LYS A 2 -29.69 7.18 1.91
N LYS A 3 -29.41 8.37 2.46
CA LYS A 3 -28.14 9.11 2.31
C LYS A 3 -26.95 8.37 2.92
N ASN A 4 -27.15 7.68 4.02
CA ASN A 4 -26.08 6.97 4.76
C ASN A 4 -25.64 5.67 4.04
N ARG A 5 -26.57 4.95 3.39
CA ARG A 5 -26.24 3.71 2.65
C ARG A 5 -25.41 3.98 1.39
N ARG A 6 -25.64 5.10 0.70
CA ARG A 6 -24.87 5.49 -0.50
C ARG A 6 -23.46 5.87 -0.14
N ALA A 7 -23.27 6.67 0.92
CA ALA A 7 -21.95 7.04 1.43
C ALA A 7 -21.14 5.80 1.86
N GLY A 8 -21.74 4.88 2.62
CA GLY A 8 -21.09 3.64 3.05
C GLY A 8 -20.65 2.76 1.87
N ARG A 9 -21.45 2.68 0.80
CA ARG A 9 -21.09 1.94 -0.43
C ARG A 9 -19.93 2.58 -1.17
N ILE A 10 -19.89 3.92 -1.25
CA ILE A 10 -18.79 4.65 -1.89
C ILE A 10 -17.48 4.41 -1.14
N ILE A 11 -17.51 4.49 0.20
CA ILE A 11 -16.33 4.24 1.05
C ILE A 11 -15.82 2.81 0.88
N LYS A 12 -16.72 1.82 0.87
CA LYS A 12 -16.35 0.41 0.66
C LYS A 12 -15.75 0.17 -0.73
N ASN A 13 -16.28 0.81 -1.76
CA ASN A 13 -15.74 0.71 -3.13
C ASN A 13 -14.39 1.41 -3.24
N CYS A 14 -14.19 2.56 -2.59
CA CYS A 14 -12.90 3.25 -2.54
C CYS A 14 -11.83 2.36 -1.91
N LYS A 15 -12.12 1.70 -0.78
CA LYS A 15 -11.18 0.77 -0.14
C LYS A 15 -10.77 -0.35 -1.11
N LYS A 16 -11.74 -1.01 -1.75
CA LYS A 16 -11.47 -2.09 -2.72
C LYS A 16 -10.64 -1.60 -3.91
N TRP A 17 -10.94 -0.42 -4.42
CA TRP A 17 -10.19 0.18 -5.51
C TRP A 17 -8.72 0.42 -5.11
N VAL A 18 -8.48 1.00 -3.94
CA VAL A 18 -7.11 1.25 -3.43
C VAL A 18 -6.33 -0.06 -3.26
N GLU A 19 -6.96 -1.11 -2.76
CA GLU A 19 -6.35 -2.45 -2.67
C GLU A 19 -5.94 -2.99 -4.04
N LEU A 20 -6.78 -2.78 -5.08
CA LEU A 20 -6.46 -3.18 -6.45
C LEU A 20 -5.32 -2.32 -7.05
N VAL A 21 -5.28 -1.03 -6.76
CA VAL A 21 -4.18 -0.13 -7.17
C VAL A 21 -2.86 -0.59 -6.53
N PHE A 22 -2.89 -0.92 -5.24
CA PHE A 22 -1.72 -1.50 -4.55
C PHE A 22 -1.25 -2.78 -5.24
N ALA A 23 -2.17 -3.72 -5.49
CA ALA A 23 -1.84 -5.00 -6.11
C ALA A 23 -1.26 -4.82 -7.51
N ALA A 24 -1.85 -3.95 -8.34
CA ALA A 24 -1.34 -3.65 -9.68
C ALA A 24 0.08 -3.08 -9.63
N ARG A 25 0.33 -2.08 -8.78
CA ARG A 25 1.65 -1.48 -8.61
C ARG A 25 2.69 -2.48 -8.10
N ALA A 26 2.32 -3.29 -7.11
CA ALA A 26 3.21 -4.31 -6.58
C ALA A 26 3.60 -5.36 -7.63
N ILE A 27 2.65 -5.82 -8.46
CA ILE A 27 2.90 -6.76 -9.56
C ILE A 27 3.77 -6.11 -10.64
N GLU A 28 3.53 -4.86 -11.00
CA GLU A 28 4.39 -4.09 -11.92
C GLU A 28 5.86 -4.09 -11.46
N LEU A 29 6.07 -4.01 -10.14
CA LEU A 29 7.40 -4.03 -9.51
C LEU A 29 7.97 -5.44 -9.29
N GLY A 30 7.28 -6.48 -9.74
CA GLY A 30 7.73 -7.87 -9.64
C GLY A 30 7.52 -8.50 -8.27
N LEU A 31 6.66 -7.93 -7.42
CA LEU A 31 6.33 -8.50 -6.11
C LEU A 31 5.29 -9.61 -6.23
N GLY A 32 5.51 -10.74 -5.57
CA GLY A 32 4.54 -11.83 -5.45
C GLY A 32 3.54 -11.53 -4.35
N LEU A 33 2.25 -11.53 -4.69
CA LEU A 33 1.17 -11.21 -3.76
C LEU A 33 0.25 -12.41 -3.51
N ALA A 34 -0.27 -12.50 -2.28
CA ALA A 34 -1.44 -13.30 -1.95
C ALA A 34 -2.38 -12.53 -1.02
N ARG A 35 -3.64 -12.93 -1.00
CA ARG A 35 -4.65 -12.39 -0.08
C ARG A 35 -5.03 -13.42 0.98
N PRO A 36 -5.26 -13.00 2.24
CA PRO A 36 -5.84 -13.89 3.22
C PRO A 36 -7.26 -14.29 2.83
N TRP A 37 -7.63 -15.52 3.12
CA TRP A 37 -9.00 -15.98 2.95
C TRP A 37 -9.85 -15.50 4.12
N GLY A 38 -10.90 -14.74 3.82
CA GLY A 38 -11.82 -14.18 4.82
C GLY A 38 -11.50 -12.74 5.23
N GLU A 39 -12.36 -12.15 6.07
CA GLU A 39 -12.34 -10.72 6.41
C GLU A 39 -11.77 -10.42 7.82
N SER A 40 -11.30 -11.42 8.55
CA SER A 40 -10.87 -11.27 9.95
C SER A 40 -9.38 -10.93 10.12
N SER A 41 -8.61 -10.87 9.04
CA SER A 41 -7.18 -10.59 9.08
C SER A 41 -6.90 -9.11 9.33
N GLY A 42 -5.88 -8.79 10.11
CA GLY A 42 -5.39 -7.43 10.36
C GLY A 42 -4.52 -6.89 9.21
N TYR A 43 -4.49 -7.56 8.05
CA TYR A 43 -3.76 -7.17 6.86
C TYR A 43 -4.53 -7.54 5.59
N ASP A 44 -4.23 -6.86 4.48
CA ASP A 44 -4.94 -7.02 3.21
C ASP A 44 -4.19 -7.92 2.22
N PHE A 45 -2.85 -7.96 2.29
CA PHE A 45 -1.99 -8.77 1.43
C PHE A 45 -0.82 -9.37 2.19
N THR A 46 -0.33 -10.49 1.68
CA THR A 46 1.03 -10.96 1.94
C THR A 46 1.89 -10.72 0.71
N VAL A 47 3.15 -10.39 0.94
CA VAL A 47 4.17 -10.23 -0.10
C VAL A 47 5.27 -11.22 0.14
N ASP A 48 5.58 -12.01 -0.89
CA ASP A 48 6.68 -12.99 -0.87
C ASP A 48 8.00 -12.28 -1.21
N GLN A 49 8.91 -12.24 -0.25
CA GLN A 49 10.27 -11.70 -0.42
C GLN A 49 11.30 -12.76 -0.83
N GLY A 50 10.86 -14.00 -1.03
CA GLY A 50 11.70 -15.15 -1.32
C GLY A 50 12.11 -15.92 -0.06
N GLU A 51 12.75 -15.26 0.91
CA GLU A 51 13.15 -15.88 2.18
C GLU A 51 12.07 -15.80 3.26
N ARG A 52 11.19 -14.83 3.17
CA ARG A 52 10.09 -14.61 4.11
C ARG A 52 8.85 -14.03 3.42
N ILE A 53 7.73 -14.19 4.07
CA ILE A 53 6.46 -13.57 3.70
C ILE A 53 6.20 -12.42 4.67
N VAL A 54 5.92 -11.23 4.15
CA VAL A 54 5.52 -10.05 4.94
C VAL A 54 4.05 -9.72 4.71
N ARG A 55 3.41 -9.24 5.78
CA ARG A 55 1.98 -8.86 5.79
C ARG A 55 1.85 -7.36 5.61
N VAL A 56 0.99 -6.94 4.69
CA VAL A 56 0.77 -5.54 4.36
C VAL A 56 -0.68 -5.15 4.60
N GLN A 57 -0.88 -4.09 5.38
CA GLN A 57 -2.16 -3.41 5.52
C GLN A 57 -2.20 -2.23 4.57
N VAL A 58 -3.22 -2.15 3.73
CA VAL A 58 -3.41 -1.05 2.78
C VAL A 58 -4.31 0.02 3.39
N LYS A 59 -3.89 1.25 3.30
CA LYS A 59 -4.64 2.44 3.74
C LYS A 59 -4.59 3.53 2.68
N SER A 60 -5.54 4.45 2.73
CA SER A 60 -5.53 5.61 1.85
C SER A 60 -6.07 6.84 2.54
N THR A 61 -5.73 8.00 2.00
CA THR A 61 -6.25 9.28 2.45
C THR A 61 -6.44 10.24 1.30
N THR A 62 -7.47 11.08 1.43
CA THR A 62 -7.69 12.32 0.69
C THR A 62 -7.74 13.51 1.65
N PHE A 63 -7.61 13.25 2.96
CA PHE A 63 -7.82 14.25 4.00
C PHE A 63 -6.56 15.10 4.17
N LYS A 64 -6.67 16.36 3.75
CA LYS A 64 -5.59 17.35 3.92
C LYS A 64 -5.39 17.73 5.36
N GLU A 65 -4.13 17.82 5.76
CA GLU A 65 -3.68 18.35 7.04
C GLU A 65 -2.75 19.54 6.78
N GLY A 66 -3.18 20.74 7.20
CA GLY A 66 -2.43 21.96 6.90
C GLY A 66 -2.33 22.27 5.41
N VAL A 67 -1.21 22.86 5.01
CA VAL A 67 -0.99 23.34 3.62
C VAL A 67 -0.60 22.21 2.65
N SER A 68 0.26 21.29 3.07
CA SER A 68 0.87 20.30 2.18
C SER A 68 0.86 18.87 2.73
N GLY A 69 0.28 18.67 3.93
CA GLY A 69 0.18 17.38 4.57
C GLY A 69 -1.12 16.65 4.31
N TYR A 70 -1.13 15.35 4.63
CA TYR A 70 -2.29 14.49 4.58
C TYR A 70 -2.33 13.61 5.83
N SER A 71 -3.48 13.53 6.49
CA SER A 71 -3.68 12.64 7.64
C SER A 71 -4.27 11.31 7.17
N CYS A 72 -3.54 10.23 7.43
CA CYS A 72 -3.96 8.87 7.11
C CYS A 72 -4.31 8.10 8.38
N THR A 73 -5.55 7.62 8.48
CA THR A 73 -6.05 6.88 9.64
C THR A 73 -5.47 5.47 9.69
N LEU A 74 -4.93 5.08 10.86
CA LEU A 74 -4.26 3.79 11.11
C LEU A 74 -5.01 2.94 12.15
N LYS A 75 -6.32 2.99 12.14
CA LYS A 75 -7.17 2.21 13.04
C LYS A 75 -8.19 1.38 12.28
N ASP A 76 -8.71 0.36 12.92
CA ASP A 76 -9.93 -0.33 12.53
C ASP A 76 -11.13 0.11 13.39
N SER A 77 -12.24 -0.63 13.34
CA SER A 77 -13.44 -0.35 14.15
C SER A 77 -13.22 -0.47 15.66
N ARG A 78 -12.15 -1.11 16.11
CA ARG A 78 -11.81 -1.36 17.53
C ARG A 78 -10.76 -0.39 18.07
N GLY A 79 -10.17 0.46 17.23
CA GLY A 79 -9.10 1.39 17.59
C GLY A 79 -7.79 1.12 16.86
N PRO A 80 -6.65 1.56 17.38
CA PRO A 80 -5.34 1.29 16.79
C PRO A 80 -5.09 -0.20 16.64
N TYR A 81 -4.39 -0.58 15.57
CA TYR A 81 -4.06 -1.98 15.33
C TYR A 81 -3.25 -2.59 16.47
N ARG A 82 -3.53 -3.84 16.78
CA ARG A 82 -2.73 -4.61 17.75
C ARG A 82 -1.32 -4.79 17.21
N LYS A 83 -0.35 -4.84 18.13
CA LYS A 83 1.04 -5.19 17.82
C LYS A 83 1.11 -6.46 16.97
N ASN A 84 1.95 -6.45 15.96
CA ASN A 84 2.18 -7.57 15.04
C ASN A 84 0.95 -7.99 14.19
N SER A 85 -0.06 -7.11 14.01
CA SER A 85 -1.16 -7.38 13.09
C SER A 85 -0.71 -7.43 11.63
N PHE A 86 0.31 -6.66 11.29
CA PHE A 86 0.96 -6.59 9.97
C PHE A 86 2.44 -6.26 10.14
N ASP A 87 3.21 -6.31 9.07
CA ASP A 87 4.63 -5.94 9.06
C ASP A 87 4.83 -4.54 8.46
N PHE A 88 3.97 -4.16 7.50
CA PHE A 88 3.97 -2.85 6.85
C PHE A 88 2.56 -2.30 6.67
N VAL A 89 2.46 -0.97 6.72
CA VAL A 89 1.32 -0.23 6.16
C VAL A 89 1.73 0.36 4.83
N ALA A 90 0.96 0.09 3.78
CA ALA A 90 1.04 0.80 2.51
C ALA A 90 -0.04 1.90 2.52
N ALA A 91 0.37 3.13 2.74
CA ALA A 91 -0.51 4.30 2.83
C ALA A 91 -0.49 5.09 1.51
N TYR A 92 -1.63 5.16 0.85
CA TYR A 92 -1.80 5.85 -0.42
C TYR A 92 -2.37 7.25 -0.24
N VAL A 93 -1.61 8.25 -0.62
CA VAL A 93 -2.08 9.64 -0.71
C VAL A 93 -2.69 9.84 -2.10
N ILE A 94 -4.02 9.64 -2.18
CA ILE A 94 -4.75 9.58 -3.45
C ILE A 94 -4.55 10.84 -4.32
N PRO A 95 -4.66 12.09 -3.79
CA PRO A 95 -4.53 13.28 -4.63
C PRO A 95 -3.15 13.52 -5.22
N GLU A 96 -2.12 12.91 -4.66
CA GLU A 96 -0.73 13.06 -5.10
C GLU A 96 -0.21 11.83 -5.87
N ASP A 97 -1.03 10.75 -5.95
CA ASP A 97 -0.65 9.45 -6.51
C ASP A 97 0.68 8.91 -5.93
N VAL A 98 0.81 8.95 -4.60
CA VAL A 98 2.05 8.62 -3.90
C VAL A 98 1.78 7.59 -2.80
N TRP A 99 2.65 6.60 -2.70
CA TRP A 99 2.64 5.57 -1.67
C TRP A 99 3.70 5.79 -0.60
N PHE A 100 3.35 5.50 0.64
CA PHE A 100 4.30 5.40 1.74
C PHE A 100 4.29 3.97 2.27
N ILE A 101 5.44 3.32 2.29
CA ILE A 101 5.61 1.95 2.80
C ILE A 101 6.21 2.03 4.20
N LEU A 102 5.35 2.02 5.20
CA LEU A 102 5.70 2.28 6.59
C LEU A 102 5.87 0.97 7.37
N PRO A 103 7.05 0.68 7.95
CA PRO A 103 7.21 -0.44 8.87
C PRO A 103 6.28 -0.32 10.08
N GLU A 104 5.69 -1.42 10.53
CA GLU A 104 4.76 -1.46 11.67
C GLU A 104 5.34 -0.77 12.92
N LYS A 105 6.60 -1.02 13.23
CA LYS A 105 7.29 -0.42 14.37
C LYS A 105 7.33 1.11 14.38
N LYS A 106 7.22 1.75 13.21
CA LYS A 106 7.22 3.22 13.07
C LYS A 106 5.86 3.84 13.34
N VAL A 107 4.79 3.05 13.24
CA VAL A 107 3.40 3.51 13.36
C VAL A 107 2.63 2.78 14.46
N ARG A 108 3.30 1.96 15.24
CA ARG A 108 2.71 1.14 16.30
C ARG A 108 1.94 1.99 17.31
N GLY A 109 0.68 1.61 17.57
CA GLY A 109 -0.21 2.29 18.51
C GLY A 109 -0.71 3.66 18.07
N MET A 110 -0.37 4.11 16.86
CA MET A 110 -0.83 5.39 16.34
C MET A 110 -2.26 5.29 15.79
N TRP A 111 -3.05 6.34 16.00
CA TRP A 111 -4.41 6.48 15.43
C TRP A 111 -4.38 6.97 13.99
N SER A 112 -3.39 7.80 13.68
CA SER A 112 -3.16 8.36 12.35
C SER A 112 -1.69 8.67 12.15
N VAL A 113 -1.30 8.84 10.91
CA VAL A 113 0.02 9.31 10.50
C VAL A 113 -0.13 10.49 9.54
N GLU A 114 0.72 11.50 9.72
CA GLU A 114 0.77 12.66 8.84
C GLU A 114 1.85 12.49 7.80
N LEU A 115 1.46 12.57 6.54
CA LEU A 115 2.29 12.32 5.37
C LEU A 115 2.44 13.60 4.55
N TYR A 116 3.66 13.93 4.17
CA TYR A 116 4.00 15.16 3.44
C TYR A 116 4.76 14.81 2.15
N PRO A 117 4.04 14.49 1.04
CA PRO A 117 4.67 14.02 -0.20
C PRO A 117 5.66 14.98 -0.85
N LYS A 118 5.49 16.30 -0.60
CA LYS A 118 6.29 17.36 -1.21
C LYS A 118 7.34 17.97 -0.28
N LEU A 119 7.46 17.48 0.95
CA LEU A 119 8.39 18.03 1.94
C LEU A 119 9.59 17.09 2.11
N GLU A 120 10.76 17.54 1.65
CA GLU A 120 12.01 16.75 1.69
C GLU A 120 12.45 16.40 3.11
N THR A 121 12.19 17.28 4.07
CA THR A 121 12.55 17.10 5.49
C THR A 121 11.49 16.38 6.32
N ALA A 122 10.44 15.85 5.67
CA ALA A 122 9.36 15.18 6.39
C ALA A 122 9.83 13.89 7.08
N LYS A 123 9.27 13.64 8.26
CA LYS A 123 9.59 12.49 9.14
C LYS A 123 9.56 11.14 8.42
N TYR A 124 8.65 10.95 7.45
CA TYR A 124 8.45 9.70 6.74
C TYR A 124 8.94 9.75 5.28
N ARG A 125 9.77 10.74 4.92
CA ARG A 125 10.28 10.90 3.56
C ARG A 125 10.98 9.66 3.03
N GLU A 126 11.77 8.99 3.84
CA GLU A 126 12.49 7.76 3.48
C GLU A 126 11.57 6.58 3.10
N TYR A 127 10.29 6.63 3.51
CA TYR A 127 9.30 5.60 3.22
C TYR A 127 8.44 5.90 2.00
N GLN A 128 8.60 7.07 1.38
CA GLN A 128 7.87 7.46 0.18
C GLN A 128 8.38 6.63 -1.00
N GLU A 129 7.45 5.96 -1.70
CA GLU A 129 7.75 5.03 -2.80
C GLU A 129 8.82 3.97 -2.45
N ALA A 130 8.93 3.61 -1.18
CA ALA A 130 9.93 2.68 -0.66
C ALA A 130 9.51 1.20 -0.86
N TRP A 131 9.06 0.85 -2.06
CA TRP A 131 8.60 -0.49 -2.43
C TRP A 131 9.68 -1.57 -2.22
N HIS A 132 10.96 -1.20 -2.27
CA HIS A 132 12.07 -2.11 -1.99
C HIS A 132 12.01 -2.72 -0.58
N LEU A 133 11.30 -2.10 0.37
CA LEU A 133 11.09 -2.65 1.71
C LEU A 133 10.16 -3.87 1.70
N LEU A 134 9.31 -4.01 0.68
CA LEU A 134 8.41 -5.15 0.52
C LEU A 134 9.06 -6.31 -0.25
N GLY A 135 10.21 -6.10 -0.82
CA GLY A 135 10.95 -7.08 -1.58
C GLY A 135 11.65 -6.45 -2.78
N GLY A 136 12.62 -7.12 -3.32
CA GLY A 136 13.38 -6.63 -4.45
C GLY A 136 14.18 -7.76 -5.10
N GLY A 137 14.69 -7.50 -6.31
CA GLY A 137 15.58 -8.41 -7.02
C GLY A 137 14.94 -9.18 -8.17
N ARG A 138 13.63 -9.21 -8.29
CA ARG A 138 12.96 -9.72 -9.51
C ARG A 138 12.69 -8.56 -10.46
N PRO A 139 12.90 -8.74 -11.78
CA PRO A 139 12.50 -7.73 -12.75
C PRO A 139 10.99 -7.46 -12.66
N GLY A 140 10.58 -6.20 -12.79
CA GLY A 140 9.17 -5.85 -12.89
C GLY A 140 8.51 -6.45 -14.12
N ILE A 141 7.17 -6.54 -14.14
CA ILE A 141 6.43 -7.21 -15.21
C ILE A 141 6.72 -6.63 -16.59
N VAL A 142 6.91 -5.33 -16.72
CA VAL A 142 7.24 -4.69 -18.00
C VAL A 142 8.58 -5.18 -18.54
N ALA A 143 9.61 -5.26 -17.69
CA ALA A 143 10.92 -5.77 -18.08
C ALA A 143 10.86 -7.27 -18.44
N GLN A 144 10.03 -8.06 -17.75
CA GLN A 144 9.82 -9.46 -18.08
C GLN A 144 9.14 -9.63 -19.44
N ILE A 145 8.14 -8.82 -19.76
CA ILE A 145 7.45 -8.83 -21.05
C ILE A 145 8.43 -8.45 -22.17
N GLN A 146 9.22 -7.40 -21.99
CA GLN A 146 10.23 -6.98 -22.97
C GLN A 146 11.25 -8.08 -23.26
N ALA A 147 11.77 -8.72 -22.22
CA ALA A 147 12.71 -9.84 -22.38
C ALA A 147 12.10 -11.06 -23.07
N CYS A 148 10.78 -11.29 -22.96
CA CYS A 148 10.10 -12.33 -23.71
C CYS A 148 9.98 -11.96 -25.20
N VAL A 149 9.55 -10.71 -25.50
CA VAL A 149 9.41 -10.22 -26.88
C VAL A 149 10.73 -10.25 -27.64
N GLU A 150 11.83 -9.84 -26.99
CA GLU A 150 13.16 -9.86 -27.59
C GLU A 150 13.67 -11.27 -27.92
N ARG A 151 13.33 -12.26 -27.09
CA ARG A 151 13.69 -13.68 -27.34
C ARG A 151 12.91 -14.32 -28.49
N ASP A 152 11.66 -13.90 -28.68
CA ASP A 152 10.78 -14.44 -29.71
C ASP A 152 10.89 -13.68 -31.05
N SER A 153 11.70 -12.61 -31.12
CA SER A 153 11.98 -11.91 -32.36
C SER A 153 12.90 -12.73 -33.24
N PRO A 154 12.50 -13.12 -34.49
CA PRO A 154 13.37 -13.86 -35.38
C PRO A 154 14.64 -13.04 -35.64
N ALA A 155 15.79 -13.69 -35.49
CA ALA A 155 17.07 -13.12 -35.90
C ALA A 155 16.97 -12.74 -37.39
N GLY A 156 17.03 -11.39 -37.67
CA GLY A 156 17.01 -10.89 -39.05
C GLY A 156 18.25 -11.27 -39.81
#